data_6db9799ee0591a63762e48abbe9ff2ec
#
_entry.id   6db9799ee0591a63762e48abbe9ff2ec
#
_cell.length_a   1.000
_cell.length_b   1.000
_cell.length_c   1.000
_cell.angle_alpha   90.00
_cell.angle_beta   90.00
_cell.angle_gamma   90.00
#
_symmetry.space_group_name_H-M   'P 1'
#
loop_
_entity.id
_entity.type
_entity.pdbx_description
1 polymer ?
#
loop_
_entity_poly.entity_id
_entity_poly.type
_entity_poly.pdbx_seq_one_letter_code
_entity_poly.pdbx_strand_id
1 'polypeptide(L)'
;VDILENFKVSPHAYAFKKGRSIVDNARKHIDKEYVLNLDLKDFFGTIRYERVFRVFYYYGYTKEVSYMLAKLVTQNEVLPQGAPTSPYLSNVVCLKLDKRLNGLARKLNCIYTRYADDITFSGSVYPNEYLYLVRRIIKEEGFCVNEDKTRIQTRNYRQEVTGIIVNKRLRVNRKYKLYLRQQIYYIKKFGIDNHLHKIGC
;
A
#
# COMPACT_ATOMS: atom_id res chain seq x y z
N VAL A 1 -4.23 -19.94 1.60
CA VAL A 1 -4.60 -18.53 1.89
C VAL A 1 -5.30 -18.45 3.24
N ASP A 2 -6.28 -19.29 3.53
CA ASP A 2 -7.12 -19.24 4.75
C ASP A 2 -6.32 -19.20 6.06
N ILE A 3 -5.20 -19.94 6.14
CA ILE A 3 -4.30 -19.91 7.29
C ILE A 3 -3.66 -18.52 7.46
N LEU A 4 -3.28 -17.87 6.36
CA LEU A 4 -2.62 -16.57 6.37
C LEU A 4 -3.55 -15.42 6.75
N GLU A 5 -4.86 -15.57 6.54
CA GLU A 5 -5.87 -14.58 6.97
C GLU A 5 -5.93 -14.43 8.49
N ASN A 6 -5.55 -15.47 9.24
CA ASN A 6 -5.51 -15.45 10.69
C ASN A 6 -4.22 -14.80 11.26
N PHE A 7 -3.24 -14.51 10.41
CA PHE A 7 -2.01 -13.87 10.87
C PHE A 7 -2.26 -12.40 11.18
N LYS A 8 -1.69 -11.95 12.29
CA LYS A 8 -1.81 -10.56 12.71
C LYS A 8 -1.18 -9.63 11.67
N VAL A 9 -1.93 -8.62 11.24
CA VAL A 9 -1.47 -7.57 10.34
C VAL A 9 -1.65 -6.20 10.98
N SER A 10 -0.88 -5.21 10.50
CA SER A 10 -0.94 -3.85 11.02
C SER A 10 -2.34 -3.24 10.83
N PRO A 11 -2.89 -2.48 11.81
CA PRO A 11 -4.10 -1.71 11.61
C PRO A 11 -3.92 -0.55 10.61
N HIS A 12 -2.67 -0.19 10.33
CA HIS A 12 -2.29 0.88 9.40
C HIS A 12 -2.05 0.36 7.97
N ALA A 13 -2.08 -0.97 7.75
CA ALA A 13 -2.08 -1.58 6.42
C ALA A 13 -3.52 -1.62 5.87
N TYR A 14 -3.72 -1.06 4.67
CA TYR A 14 -5.03 -0.98 4.02
C TYR A 14 -5.16 -1.90 2.80
N ALA A 15 -4.06 -2.16 2.08
CA ALA A 15 -4.07 -3.10 0.97
C ALA A 15 -4.20 -4.55 1.45
N PHE A 16 -4.80 -5.39 0.61
CA PHE A 16 -4.89 -6.83 0.80
C PHE A 16 -5.56 -7.24 2.13
N LYS A 17 -6.48 -6.42 2.61
CA LYS A 17 -7.20 -6.66 3.85
C LYS A 17 -8.71 -6.63 3.59
N LYS A 18 -9.39 -7.71 3.98
CA LYS A 18 -10.86 -7.83 3.87
C LYS A 18 -11.55 -6.64 4.55
N GLY A 19 -12.53 -6.03 3.88
CA GLY A 19 -13.27 -4.88 4.40
C GLY A 19 -12.48 -3.55 4.38
N ARG A 20 -11.34 -3.48 3.68
CA ARG A 20 -10.56 -2.25 3.47
C ARG A 20 -10.44 -1.94 1.98
N SER A 21 -10.42 -0.66 1.67
CA SER A 21 -10.33 -0.16 0.28
C SER A 21 -9.36 1.02 0.17
N ILE A 22 -9.05 1.42 -1.07
CA ILE A 22 -8.32 2.67 -1.37
C ILE A 22 -9.05 3.90 -0.80
N VAL A 23 -10.39 3.84 -0.74
CA VAL A 23 -11.24 4.92 -0.21
C VAL A 23 -11.04 5.06 1.30
N ASP A 24 -10.97 3.94 2.03
CA ASP A 24 -10.75 3.94 3.48
C ASP A 24 -9.35 4.43 3.84
N ASN A 25 -8.35 4.08 3.01
CA ASN A 25 -6.99 4.61 3.11
C ASN A 25 -7.01 6.14 2.93
N ALA A 26 -7.52 6.63 1.81
CA ALA A 26 -7.55 8.05 1.49
C ALA A 26 -8.34 8.88 2.51
N ARG A 27 -9.43 8.32 3.07
CA ARG A 27 -10.29 9.00 4.07
C ARG A 27 -9.53 9.44 5.32
N LYS A 28 -8.45 8.75 5.68
CA LYS A 28 -7.61 9.13 6.83
C LYS A 28 -6.83 10.44 6.61
N HIS A 29 -6.60 10.81 5.37
CA HIS A 29 -5.75 11.92 4.98
C HIS A 29 -6.52 13.15 4.49
N ILE A 30 -7.84 13.20 4.69
CA ILE A 30 -8.67 14.35 4.30
C ILE A 30 -8.27 15.60 5.08
N ASP A 31 -8.23 16.74 4.37
CA ASP A 31 -8.09 18.10 4.93
C ASP A 31 -6.81 18.27 5.77
N LYS A 32 -5.69 17.78 5.26
CA LYS A 32 -4.37 17.96 5.87
C LYS A 32 -3.58 19.06 5.16
N GLU A 33 -2.68 19.71 5.92
CA GLU A 33 -1.83 20.76 5.37
C GLU A 33 -0.80 20.19 4.38
N TYR A 34 -0.19 19.07 4.78
CA TYR A 34 0.77 18.35 3.97
C TYR A 34 0.39 16.87 3.83
N VAL A 35 0.65 16.33 2.66
CA VAL A 35 0.59 14.89 2.37
C VAL A 35 1.93 14.48 1.77
N LEU A 36 2.62 13.56 2.40
CA LEU A 36 3.83 12.90 1.91
C LEU A 36 3.47 11.51 1.41
N ASN A 37 3.77 11.24 0.15
CA ASN A 37 3.67 9.90 -0.45
C ASN A 37 5.07 9.37 -0.76
N LEU A 38 5.31 8.11 -0.40
CA LEU A 38 6.51 7.35 -0.68
C LEU A 38 6.11 6.01 -1.28
N ASP A 39 6.90 5.51 -2.19
CA ASP A 39 6.72 4.19 -2.82
C ASP A 39 7.93 3.33 -2.48
N LEU A 40 7.72 2.07 -2.12
CA LEU A 40 8.80 1.12 -1.84
C LEU A 40 9.25 0.45 -3.15
N LYS A 41 10.52 0.62 -3.49
CA LYS A 41 11.11 0.04 -4.70
C LYS A 41 11.12 -1.48 -4.60
N ASP A 42 10.65 -2.15 -5.66
CA ASP A 42 10.63 -3.61 -5.79
C ASP A 42 10.10 -4.33 -4.53
N PHE A 43 8.92 -3.90 -4.06
CA PHE A 43 8.38 -4.26 -2.76
C PHE A 43 8.36 -5.77 -2.50
N PHE A 44 7.80 -6.58 -3.42
CA PHE A 44 7.73 -8.02 -3.25
C PHE A 44 9.11 -8.69 -3.41
N GLY A 45 9.92 -8.22 -4.37
CA GLY A 45 11.27 -8.74 -4.62
C GLY A 45 12.26 -8.48 -3.48
N THR A 46 12.01 -7.47 -2.62
CA THR A 46 12.83 -7.23 -1.42
C THR A 46 12.45 -8.14 -0.24
N ILE A 47 11.30 -8.82 -0.30
CA ILE A 47 10.88 -9.76 0.75
C ILE A 47 11.46 -11.14 0.46
N ARG A 48 12.63 -11.37 1.00
CA ARG A 48 13.36 -12.61 0.79
C ARG A 48 12.80 -13.77 1.59
N TYR A 49 13.11 -14.98 1.13
CA TYR A 49 12.79 -16.26 1.74
C TYR A 49 12.99 -16.28 3.26
N GLU A 50 14.13 -15.77 3.75
CA GLU A 50 14.47 -15.81 5.18
C GLU A 50 13.46 -15.00 6.03
N ARG A 51 12.89 -13.92 5.48
CA ARG A 51 11.86 -13.14 6.17
C ARG A 51 10.55 -13.92 6.24
N VAL A 52 10.19 -14.61 5.16
CA VAL A 52 9.00 -15.46 5.07
C VAL A 52 9.12 -16.67 6.01
N PHE A 53 10.29 -17.32 6.03
CA PHE A 53 10.60 -18.39 6.98
C PHE A 53 10.38 -17.96 8.42
N ARG A 54 10.91 -16.77 8.79
CA ARG A 54 10.75 -16.22 10.15
C ARG A 54 9.30 -15.95 10.50
N VAL A 55 8.44 -15.60 9.54
CA VAL A 55 7.00 -15.45 9.77
C VAL A 55 6.41 -16.77 10.23
N PHE A 56 6.58 -17.84 9.47
CA PHE A 56 6.02 -19.16 9.83
C PHE A 56 6.58 -19.67 11.16
N TYR A 57 7.89 -19.55 11.36
CA TYR A 57 8.53 -19.96 12.62
C TYR A 57 8.00 -19.17 13.83
N TYR A 58 7.78 -17.88 13.69
CA TYR A 58 7.18 -17.02 14.73
C TYR A 58 5.75 -17.43 15.09
N TYR A 59 4.99 -17.94 14.12
CA TYR A 59 3.63 -18.45 14.35
C TYR A 59 3.59 -19.90 14.89
N GLY A 60 4.73 -20.46 15.30
CA GLY A 60 4.82 -21.72 16.03
C GLY A 60 4.99 -22.98 15.16
N TYR A 61 5.24 -22.84 13.86
CA TYR A 61 5.60 -23.97 13.03
C TYR A 61 7.02 -24.44 13.33
N THR A 62 7.27 -25.76 13.19
CA THR A 62 8.64 -26.29 13.32
C THR A 62 9.57 -25.72 12.27
N LYS A 63 10.89 -25.86 12.44
CA LYS A 63 11.87 -25.36 11.44
C LYS A 63 11.65 -26.01 10.07
N GLU A 64 11.42 -27.33 10.05
CA GLU A 64 11.22 -28.12 8.84
C GLU A 64 9.96 -27.64 8.10
N VAL A 65 8.83 -27.51 8.81
CA VAL A 65 7.57 -27.04 8.24
C VAL A 65 7.69 -25.59 7.77
N SER A 66 8.32 -24.72 8.57
CA SER A 66 8.54 -23.32 8.19
C SER A 66 9.42 -23.20 6.93
N TYR A 67 10.43 -24.08 6.80
CA TYR A 67 11.25 -24.16 5.60
C TYR A 67 10.42 -24.56 4.38
N MET A 68 9.63 -25.63 4.49
CA MET A 68 8.78 -26.12 3.39
C MET A 68 7.75 -25.07 2.97
N LEU A 69 7.05 -24.45 3.93
CA LEU A 69 6.06 -23.41 3.65
C LEU A 69 6.69 -22.19 2.98
N ALA A 70 7.86 -21.74 3.46
CA ALA A 70 8.55 -20.62 2.86
C ALA A 70 8.98 -20.92 1.41
N LYS A 71 9.50 -22.14 1.14
CA LYS A 71 9.83 -22.56 -0.24
C LYS A 71 8.61 -22.63 -1.15
N LEU A 72 7.48 -23.07 -0.64
CA LEU A 72 6.23 -23.17 -1.41
C LEU A 72 5.69 -21.81 -1.87
N VAL A 73 5.89 -20.77 -1.07
CA VAL A 73 5.32 -19.42 -1.33
C VAL A 73 6.33 -18.41 -1.88
N THR A 74 7.59 -18.82 -2.05
CA THR A 74 8.64 -17.98 -2.67
C THR A 74 9.07 -18.58 -4.01
N GLN A 75 9.51 -17.71 -4.93
CA GLN A 75 10.11 -18.06 -6.20
C GLN A 75 11.42 -17.30 -6.34
N ASN A 76 12.51 -17.95 -6.75
CA ASN A 76 13.83 -17.32 -6.82
C ASN A 76 14.22 -16.60 -5.51
N GLU A 77 13.94 -17.24 -4.37
CA GLU A 77 14.24 -16.73 -3.02
C GLU A 77 13.51 -15.45 -2.60
N VAL A 78 12.47 -15.01 -3.32
CA VAL A 78 11.67 -13.81 -3.02
C VAL A 78 10.17 -14.07 -3.14
N LEU A 79 9.35 -13.19 -2.60
CA LEU A 79 7.90 -13.25 -2.84
C LEU A 79 7.59 -12.90 -4.30
N PRO A 80 6.93 -13.80 -5.05
CA PRO A 80 6.59 -13.54 -6.43
C PRO A 80 5.45 -12.52 -6.53
N GLN A 81 5.55 -11.62 -7.49
CA GLN A 81 4.46 -10.72 -7.84
C GLN A 81 3.35 -11.52 -8.55
N GLY A 82 2.10 -11.32 -8.10
CA GLY A 82 0.93 -12.02 -8.68
C GLY A 82 0.54 -13.32 -7.96
N ALA A 83 1.36 -13.87 -7.08
CA ALA A 83 0.95 -15.04 -6.30
C ALA A 83 -0.10 -14.67 -5.23
N PRO A 84 -1.11 -15.52 -5.00
CA PRO A 84 -2.21 -15.23 -4.06
C PRO A 84 -1.77 -15.14 -2.59
N THR A 85 -0.60 -15.68 -2.23
CA THR A 85 -0.04 -15.66 -0.88
C THR A 85 0.81 -14.42 -0.59
N SER A 86 1.45 -13.85 -1.62
CA SER A 86 2.37 -12.71 -1.48
C SER A 86 1.74 -11.48 -0.81
N PRO A 87 0.49 -11.08 -1.12
CA PRO A 87 -0.17 -9.96 -0.46
C PRO A 87 -0.29 -10.12 1.05
N TYR A 88 -0.70 -11.27 1.53
CA TYR A 88 -0.85 -11.55 2.96
C TYR A 88 0.49 -11.57 3.68
N LEU A 89 1.45 -12.31 3.14
CA LEU A 89 2.79 -12.42 3.73
C LEU A 89 3.52 -11.08 3.77
N SER A 90 3.38 -10.25 2.74
CA SER A 90 3.97 -8.91 2.72
C SER A 90 3.44 -8.03 3.87
N ASN A 91 2.13 -8.10 4.16
CA ASN A 91 1.54 -7.37 5.28
C ASN A 91 2.07 -7.83 6.64
N VAL A 92 2.27 -9.15 6.82
CA VAL A 92 2.83 -9.70 8.06
C VAL A 92 4.30 -9.30 8.21
N VAL A 93 5.09 -9.41 7.15
CA VAL A 93 6.50 -9.00 7.15
C VAL A 93 6.66 -7.51 7.49
N CYS A 94 5.73 -6.67 7.04
CA CYS A 94 5.76 -5.22 7.30
C CYS A 94 5.26 -4.80 8.69
N LEU A 95 4.85 -5.73 9.58
CA LEU A 95 4.37 -5.38 10.92
C LEU A 95 5.33 -4.48 11.70
N LYS A 96 6.63 -4.80 11.67
CA LYS A 96 7.66 -4.03 12.39
C LYS A 96 7.87 -2.66 11.76
N LEU A 97 7.92 -2.59 10.42
CA LEU A 97 7.99 -1.35 9.66
C LEU A 97 6.81 -0.44 10.04
N ASP A 98 5.57 -0.95 9.94
CA ASP A 98 4.36 -0.20 10.25
C ASP A 98 4.35 0.30 11.72
N LYS A 99 4.78 -0.53 12.67
CA LYS A 99 4.88 -0.14 14.09
C LYS A 99 5.83 1.04 14.28
N ARG A 100 7.00 1.00 13.64
CA ARG A 100 8.02 2.05 13.74
C ARG A 100 7.57 3.34 13.06
N LEU A 101 7.06 3.27 11.84
CA LEU A 101 6.59 4.43 11.10
C LEU A 101 5.38 5.08 11.77
N ASN A 102 4.44 4.30 12.29
CA ASN A 102 3.33 4.84 13.07
C ASN A 102 3.81 5.46 14.40
N GLY A 103 4.82 4.88 15.04
CA GLY A 103 5.45 5.48 16.23
C GLY A 103 6.05 6.86 15.95
N LEU A 104 6.72 7.03 14.81
CA LEU A 104 7.20 8.32 14.34
C LEU A 104 6.04 9.28 14.04
N ALA A 105 5.03 8.82 13.29
CA ALA A 105 3.86 9.63 12.95
C ALA A 105 3.15 10.19 14.19
N ARG A 106 2.96 9.36 15.22
CA ARG A 106 2.36 9.80 16.50
C ARG A 106 3.19 10.89 17.20
N LYS A 107 4.52 10.78 17.22
CA LYS A 107 5.41 11.81 17.78
C LYS A 107 5.31 13.14 17.05
N LEU A 108 5.04 13.09 15.74
CA LEU A 108 4.89 14.27 14.87
C LEU A 108 3.45 14.78 14.77
N ASN A 109 2.52 14.17 15.49
CA ASN A 109 1.08 14.42 15.35
C ASN A 109 0.59 14.28 13.89
N CYS A 110 1.18 13.33 13.17
CA CYS A 110 0.84 12.97 11.80
C CYS A 110 0.05 11.67 11.74
N ILE A 111 -0.69 11.49 10.66
CA ILE A 111 -1.37 10.24 10.32
C ILE A 111 -0.47 9.43 9.40
N TYR A 112 -0.35 8.14 9.67
CA TYR A 112 0.38 7.17 8.88
C TYR A 112 -0.55 6.08 8.36
N THR A 113 -0.43 5.75 7.07
CA THR A 113 -1.03 4.55 6.48
C THR A 113 -0.10 3.93 5.44
N ARG A 114 -0.31 2.64 5.16
CA ARG A 114 0.36 1.92 4.08
C ARG A 114 -0.67 1.17 3.23
N TYR A 115 -0.55 1.32 1.91
CA TYR A 115 -1.32 0.57 0.93
C TYR A 115 -0.36 -0.20 0.03
N ALA A 116 -0.10 -1.47 0.34
CA ALA A 116 0.96 -2.30 -0.26
C ALA A 116 2.35 -1.65 -0.10
N ASP A 117 2.94 -1.21 -1.18
CA ASP A 117 4.20 -0.46 -1.30
C ASP A 117 4.04 1.05 -1.12
N ASP A 118 2.82 1.58 -1.25
CA ASP A 118 2.53 3.01 -1.05
C ASP A 118 2.44 3.36 0.45
N ILE A 119 3.32 4.24 0.91
CA ILE A 119 3.36 4.80 2.26
C ILE A 119 2.87 6.24 2.22
N THR A 120 1.94 6.59 3.10
CA THR A 120 1.42 7.95 3.21
C THR A 120 1.54 8.48 4.64
N PHE A 121 2.09 9.69 4.76
CA PHE A 121 2.04 10.51 5.97
C PHE A 121 1.24 11.77 5.68
N SER A 122 0.48 12.27 6.66
CA SER A 122 -0.20 13.56 6.52
C SER A 122 -0.38 14.25 7.87
N GLY A 123 -0.29 15.58 7.86
CA GLY A 123 -0.39 16.40 9.07
C GLY A 123 -0.07 17.85 8.79
N SER A 124 0.29 18.60 9.86
CA SER A 124 0.68 20.02 9.78
C SER A 124 2.20 20.23 9.77
N VAL A 125 2.99 19.20 10.08
CA VAL A 125 4.46 19.31 10.06
C VAL A 125 4.96 19.16 8.62
N TYR A 126 5.89 20.04 8.21
CA TYR A 126 6.45 20.01 6.87
C TYR A 126 7.29 18.75 6.66
N PRO A 127 7.04 17.93 5.62
CA PRO A 127 7.65 16.62 5.48
C PRO A 127 9.18 16.60 5.43
N ASN A 128 9.83 17.63 4.91
CA ASN A 128 11.30 17.68 4.85
C ASN A 128 11.96 17.62 6.24
N GLU A 129 11.25 18.02 7.30
CA GLU A 129 11.78 17.98 8.67
C GLU A 129 11.96 16.55 9.19
N TYR A 130 11.18 15.57 8.67
CA TYR A 130 11.20 14.20 9.15
C TYR A 130 11.42 13.14 8.08
N LEU A 131 11.48 13.52 6.80
CA LEU A 131 11.63 12.58 5.67
C LEU A 131 12.89 11.72 5.81
N TYR A 132 13.98 12.27 6.34
CA TYR A 132 15.22 11.52 6.58
C TYR A 132 15.01 10.40 7.62
N LEU A 133 14.19 10.63 8.67
CA LEU A 133 13.86 9.61 9.67
C LEU A 133 13.02 8.49 9.06
N VAL A 134 12.05 8.85 8.22
CA VAL A 134 11.21 7.88 7.50
C VAL A 134 12.08 6.99 6.61
N ARG A 135 12.97 7.59 5.79
CA ARG A 135 13.91 6.86 4.93
C ARG A 135 14.82 5.93 5.73
N ARG A 136 15.34 6.41 6.86
CA ARG A 136 16.19 5.61 7.74
C ARG A 136 15.43 4.40 8.29
N ILE A 137 14.22 4.57 8.78
CA ILE A 137 13.39 3.46 9.29
C ILE A 137 13.12 2.44 8.17
N ILE A 138 12.76 2.89 6.97
CA ILE A 138 12.49 2.02 5.81
C ILE A 138 13.73 1.20 5.46
N LYS A 139 14.91 1.84 5.41
CA LYS A 139 16.19 1.18 5.12
C LYS A 139 16.58 0.16 6.20
N GLU A 140 16.42 0.50 7.47
CA GLU A 140 16.72 -0.39 8.60
C GLU A 140 15.79 -1.62 8.62
N GLU A 141 14.58 -1.51 8.08
CA GLU A 141 13.66 -2.65 7.92
C GLU A 141 13.85 -3.40 6.58
N GLY A 142 14.94 -3.10 5.86
CA GLY A 142 15.35 -3.83 4.65
C GLY A 142 14.54 -3.49 3.40
N PHE A 143 13.98 -2.28 3.31
CA PHE A 143 13.33 -1.76 2.12
C PHE A 143 14.06 -0.53 1.58
N CYS A 144 13.79 -0.18 0.32
CA CYS A 144 14.30 1.01 -0.31
C CYS A 144 13.15 1.91 -0.78
N VAL A 145 13.31 3.22 -0.65
CA VAL A 145 12.37 4.20 -1.18
C VAL A 145 12.64 4.41 -2.68
N ASN A 146 11.58 4.49 -3.46
CA ASN A 146 11.63 4.95 -4.83
C ASN A 146 11.58 6.48 -4.83
N GLU A 147 12.73 7.11 -5.00
CA GLU A 147 12.84 8.57 -4.91
C GLU A 147 12.08 9.29 -6.04
N ASP A 148 12.01 8.70 -7.23
CA ASP A 148 11.31 9.28 -8.39
C ASP A 148 9.79 9.39 -8.17
N LYS A 149 9.26 8.55 -7.28
CA LYS A 149 7.85 8.55 -6.91
C LYS A 149 7.55 9.25 -5.59
N THR A 150 8.58 9.72 -4.86
CA THR A 150 8.40 10.47 -3.62
C THR A 150 7.80 11.84 -3.90
N ARG A 151 6.66 12.16 -3.24
CA ARG A 151 5.94 13.41 -3.47
C ARG A 151 5.51 14.06 -2.17
N ILE A 152 5.77 15.37 -2.05
CA ILE A 152 5.24 16.23 -1.01
C ILE A 152 4.17 17.10 -1.63
N GLN A 153 2.95 17.05 -1.10
CA GLN A 153 1.80 17.76 -1.62
C GLN A 153 1.27 18.68 -0.53
N THR A 154 1.22 19.97 -0.84
CA THR A 154 0.69 20.99 0.08
C THR A 154 -0.80 21.23 -0.17
N ARG A 155 -1.51 21.80 0.81
CA ARG A 155 -2.96 22.08 0.76
C ARG A 155 -3.37 22.95 -0.43
N ASN A 156 -2.48 23.84 -0.89
CA ASN A 156 -2.76 24.75 -2.01
C ASN A 156 -2.75 24.05 -3.37
N TYR A 157 -2.20 22.85 -3.44
CA TYR A 157 -2.16 22.03 -4.63
C TYR A 157 -3.03 20.78 -4.47
N ARG A 158 -3.18 20.02 -5.54
CA ARG A 158 -3.91 18.77 -5.50
C ARG A 158 -3.17 17.75 -4.62
N GLN A 159 -3.83 17.33 -3.55
CA GLN A 159 -3.40 16.24 -2.69
C GLN A 159 -4.10 14.95 -3.07
N GLU A 160 -3.33 13.89 -3.29
CA GLU A 160 -3.84 12.60 -3.75
C GLU A 160 -3.22 11.46 -2.94
N VAL A 161 -4.07 10.52 -2.53
CA VAL A 161 -3.67 9.28 -1.83
C VAL A 161 -4.32 8.11 -2.53
N THR A 162 -3.53 7.13 -2.98
CA THR A 162 -4.01 5.96 -3.73
C THR A 162 -4.99 6.29 -4.86
N GLY A 163 -4.70 7.36 -5.64
CA GLY A 163 -5.54 7.79 -6.76
C GLY A 163 -6.76 8.65 -6.39
N ILE A 164 -7.00 8.90 -5.10
CA ILE A 164 -8.15 9.69 -4.61
C ILE A 164 -7.68 11.05 -4.11
N ILE A 165 -8.37 12.11 -4.53
CA ILE A 165 -8.11 13.48 -4.08
C ILE A 165 -8.66 13.66 -2.67
N VAL A 166 -7.83 14.23 -1.76
CA VAL A 166 -8.11 14.31 -0.31
C VAL A 166 -8.10 15.75 0.26
N ASN A 167 -8.03 16.81 -0.55
CA ASN A 167 -7.93 18.20 -0.07
C ASN A 167 -8.98 18.54 1.00
N LYS A 168 -10.24 18.74 0.65
CA LYS A 168 -11.34 19.06 1.59
C LYS A 168 -12.31 17.89 1.81
N ARG A 169 -12.44 17.04 0.81
CA ARG A 169 -13.29 15.87 0.78
C ARG A 169 -12.77 14.88 -0.26
N LEU A 170 -13.16 13.64 -0.16
CA LEU A 170 -12.81 12.63 -1.16
C LEU A 170 -13.41 12.99 -2.52
N ARG A 171 -12.56 13.00 -3.54
CA ARG A 171 -12.96 13.21 -4.94
C ARG A 171 -12.19 12.29 -5.86
N VAL A 172 -12.87 11.85 -6.89
CA VAL A 172 -12.25 11.12 -8.00
C VAL A 172 -11.60 12.12 -8.95
N ASN A 173 -10.49 11.70 -9.57
CA ASN A 173 -9.82 12.48 -10.61
C ASN A 173 -10.80 12.86 -11.74
N ARG A 174 -10.70 14.12 -12.23
CA ARG A 174 -11.54 14.61 -13.32
C ARG A 174 -11.43 13.76 -14.58
N LYS A 175 -10.21 13.31 -14.93
CA LYS A 175 -10.01 12.44 -16.12
C LYS A 175 -10.79 11.13 -15.99
N TYR A 176 -10.72 10.47 -14.83
CA TYR A 176 -11.48 9.24 -14.58
C TYR A 176 -13.01 9.48 -14.66
N LYS A 177 -13.48 10.60 -14.11
CA LYS A 177 -14.91 10.97 -14.18
C LYS A 177 -15.38 11.19 -15.61
N LEU A 178 -14.56 11.85 -16.44
CA LEU A 178 -14.86 12.07 -17.85
C LEU A 178 -14.85 10.74 -18.62
N TYR A 179 -13.83 9.93 -18.39
CA TYR A 179 -13.75 8.59 -18.99
C TYR A 179 -15.00 7.75 -18.64
N LEU A 180 -15.38 7.66 -17.35
CA LEU A 180 -16.55 6.91 -16.93
C LEU A 180 -17.86 7.44 -17.56
N ARG A 181 -18.03 8.77 -17.65
CA ARG A 181 -19.17 9.38 -18.34
C ARG A 181 -19.21 9.01 -19.81
N GLN A 182 -18.07 8.99 -20.48
CA GLN A 182 -17.98 8.58 -21.87
C GLN A 182 -18.35 7.11 -22.06
N GLN A 183 -17.85 6.21 -21.19
CA GLN A 183 -18.24 4.79 -21.22
C GLN A 183 -19.76 4.61 -21.06
N ILE A 184 -20.33 5.25 -20.02
CA ILE A 184 -21.78 5.19 -19.77
C ILE A 184 -22.58 5.72 -20.98
N TYR A 185 -22.16 6.80 -21.60
CA TYR A 185 -22.81 7.33 -22.80
C TYR A 185 -22.80 6.32 -23.95
N TYR A 186 -21.67 5.69 -24.23
CA TYR A 186 -21.57 4.69 -25.30
C TYR A 186 -22.39 3.43 -24.99
N ILE A 187 -22.36 2.94 -23.76
CA ILE A 187 -23.17 1.81 -23.34
C ILE A 187 -24.67 2.12 -23.51
N LYS A 188 -25.13 3.31 -23.12
CA LYS A 188 -26.53 3.73 -23.31
C LYS A 188 -26.93 3.87 -24.77
N LYS A 189 -26.00 4.32 -25.64
CA LYS A 189 -26.29 4.58 -27.04
C LYS A 189 -26.22 3.34 -27.92
N PHE A 190 -25.29 2.44 -27.65
CA PHE A 190 -24.98 1.31 -28.54
C PHE A 190 -25.20 -0.08 -27.92
N GLY A 191 -25.60 -0.15 -26.65
CA GLY A 191 -25.70 -1.39 -25.89
C GLY A 191 -24.35 -1.82 -25.30
N ILE A 192 -24.42 -2.68 -24.26
CA ILE A 192 -23.22 -3.12 -23.53
C ILE A 192 -22.33 -4.03 -24.39
N ASP A 193 -22.92 -4.98 -25.13
CA ASP A 193 -22.19 -5.97 -25.93
C ASP A 193 -21.39 -5.31 -27.07
N ASN A 194 -22.02 -4.38 -27.79
CA ASN A 194 -21.35 -3.61 -28.85
C ASN A 194 -20.22 -2.72 -28.30
N HIS A 195 -20.39 -2.21 -27.07
CA HIS A 195 -19.37 -1.39 -26.44
C HIS A 195 -18.18 -2.24 -25.99
N LEU A 196 -18.41 -3.39 -25.35
CA LEU A 196 -17.35 -4.33 -24.93
C LEU A 196 -16.54 -4.83 -26.12
N HIS A 197 -17.19 -5.21 -27.21
CA HIS A 197 -16.51 -5.64 -28.44
C HIS A 197 -15.57 -4.55 -29.00
N LYS A 198 -15.97 -3.27 -28.89
CA LYS A 198 -15.20 -2.13 -29.39
C LYS A 198 -13.99 -1.76 -28.54
N ILE A 199 -14.00 -2.06 -27.24
CA ILE A 199 -12.87 -1.83 -26.31
C ILE A 199 -11.97 -3.06 -26.12
N GLY A 200 -12.24 -4.16 -26.85
CA GLY A 200 -11.41 -5.36 -26.85
C GLY A 200 -11.58 -6.24 -25.60
N CYS A 201 -12.74 -6.20 -24.98
CA CYS A 201 -13.12 -7.09 -23.87
C CYS A 201 -14.14 -8.13 -24.34
#